data_a0eb6440fcb2b601d14fbdb1b3aa16b2
#
_entry.id   a0eb6440fcb2b601d14fbdb1b3aa16b2
#
_cell.length_a   1.000
_cell.length_b   1.000
_cell.length_c   1.000
_cell.angle_alpha   90.00
_cell.angle_beta   90.00
_cell.angle_gamma   90.00
#
_symmetry.space_group_name_H-M   'P 1'
#
loop_
_entity.id
_entity.type
_entity.pdbx_description
1 polymer ?
#
loop_
_entity_poly.entity_id
_entity_poly.type
_entity_poly.pdbx_seq_one_letter_code
_entity_poly.pdbx_strand_id
1 'polypeptide(L)'
;MKTAFVTDSGTGESMEVLSREGIYSVPLQISCGEQSYSDSVDITIDEVYERMREGAMLSTSLPSVGKIEELFEQLKAEGYERIFAVPICSGLSGTVHAMEMVAKQQGLVFDYVDCHVTAVVQGYLIRLAKRLMERGKSVEEVKHACEEVVHT
;
A
#
# COMPACT_ATOMS: atom_id res chain seq x y z
N MET A 1 -15.78 -6.27 -13.47
CA MET A 1 -15.56 -5.97 -12.03
C MET A 1 -14.60 -4.79 -11.90
N LYS A 2 -15.03 -3.77 -11.20
CA LYS A 2 -14.23 -2.56 -11.03
C LYS A 2 -13.16 -2.79 -9.95
N THR A 3 -11.90 -2.57 -10.31
CA THR A 3 -10.75 -2.86 -9.43
C THR A 3 -10.05 -1.59 -8.98
N ALA A 4 -9.82 -1.47 -7.67
CA ALA A 4 -9.00 -0.40 -7.10
C ALA A 4 -7.60 -0.92 -6.85
N PHE A 5 -6.60 -0.11 -7.21
CA PHE A 5 -5.18 -0.45 -7.02
C PHE A 5 -4.67 0.27 -5.78
N VAL A 6 -4.22 -0.51 -4.81
CA VAL A 6 -3.87 -0.01 -3.48
C VAL A 6 -2.44 -0.41 -3.12
N THR A 7 -1.72 0.52 -2.56
CA THR A 7 -0.39 0.29 -2.02
C THR A 7 -0.30 0.96 -0.65
N ASP A 8 0.89 1.13 -0.12
CA ASP A 8 1.09 1.84 1.14
C ASP A 8 2.25 2.82 1.01
N SER A 9 2.51 3.59 2.07
CA SER A 9 3.56 4.61 2.05
C SER A 9 4.97 4.05 1.96
N GLY A 10 5.12 2.72 1.98
CA GLY A 10 6.42 2.07 1.76
C GLY A 10 7.04 2.39 0.41
N THR A 11 6.24 2.83 -0.57
CA THR A 11 6.77 3.27 -1.87
C THR A 11 7.64 4.52 -1.77
N GLY A 12 7.49 5.29 -0.70
CA GLY A 12 8.16 6.59 -0.56
C GLY A 12 7.52 7.71 -1.36
N GLU A 13 6.46 7.41 -2.13
CA GLU A 13 5.76 8.42 -2.93
C GLU A 13 4.55 8.96 -2.17
N SER A 14 4.23 10.23 -2.37
CA SER A 14 3.10 10.83 -1.68
C SER A 14 1.77 10.25 -2.15
N MET A 15 0.80 10.25 -1.26
CA MET A 15 -0.56 9.80 -1.58
C MET A 15 -1.17 10.65 -2.68
N GLU A 16 -0.84 11.93 -2.70
CA GLU A 16 -1.33 12.86 -3.73
C GLU A 16 -0.81 12.49 -5.12
N VAL A 17 0.49 12.21 -5.24
CA VAL A 17 1.09 11.82 -6.52
C VAL A 17 0.46 10.54 -7.04
N LEU A 18 0.32 9.53 -6.17
CA LEU A 18 -0.28 8.26 -6.55
C LEU A 18 -1.75 8.41 -6.92
N SER A 19 -2.50 9.24 -6.20
CA SER A 19 -3.92 9.42 -6.49
C SER A 19 -4.15 10.06 -7.86
N ARG A 20 -3.22 10.89 -8.34
CA ARG A 20 -3.29 11.46 -9.69
C ARG A 20 -3.20 10.38 -10.76
N GLU A 21 -2.56 9.26 -10.44
CA GLU A 21 -2.46 8.11 -11.33
C GLU A 21 -3.57 7.07 -11.09
N GLY A 22 -4.51 7.38 -10.21
CA GLY A 22 -5.59 6.46 -9.88
C GLY A 22 -5.15 5.32 -8.97
N ILE A 23 -4.09 5.52 -8.21
CA ILE A 23 -3.56 4.54 -7.25
C ILE A 23 -3.79 5.09 -5.85
N TYR A 24 -4.29 4.24 -4.95
CA TYR A 24 -4.59 4.61 -3.57
C TYR A 24 -3.49 4.09 -2.65
N SER A 25 -3.14 4.88 -1.66
CA SER A 25 -2.09 4.52 -0.70
C SER A 25 -2.61 4.71 0.72
N VAL A 26 -2.28 3.76 1.59
CA VAL A 26 -2.56 3.91 3.03
C VAL A 26 -1.24 4.23 3.74
N PRO A 27 -1.26 5.16 4.71
CA PRO A 27 -0.03 5.53 5.41
C PRO A 27 0.37 4.47 6.44
N LEU A 28 1.63 4.04 6.37
CA LEU A 28 2.21 3.23 7.44
C LEU A 28 2.38 4.12 8.66
N GLN A 29 2.45 3.52 9.84
CA GLN A 29 2.72 4.27 11.06
C GLN A 29 4.22 4.32 11.33
N ILE A 30 4.69 5.48 11.77
CA ILE A 30 6.07 5.69 12.18
C ILE A 30 6.04 5.96 13.68
N SER A 31 6.74 5.11 14.44
CA SER A 31 6.84 5.26 15.90
C SER A 31 8.14 5.93 16.27
N CYS A 32 8.06 6.92 17.14
CA CYS A 32 9.20 7.64 17.69
C CYS A 32 9.02 7.68 19.22
N GLY A 33 9.69 6.76 19.93
CA GLY A 33 9.47 6.58 21.35
C GLY A 33 8.05 6.10 21.62
N GLU A 34 7.29 6.88 22.41
CA GLU A 34 5.90 6.55 22.73
C GLU A 34 4.90 7.16 21.75
N GLN A 35 5.37 7.97 20.80
CA GLN A 35 4.51 8.64 19.84
C GLN A 35 4.47 7.89 18.52
N SER A 36 3.30 7.89 17.89
CA SER A 36 3.09 7.26 16.57
C SER A 36 2.50 8.29 15.62
N TYR A 37 2.99 8.25 14.37
CA TYR A 37 2.56 9.17 13.32
C TYR A 37 2.19 8.40 12.07
N SER A 38 1.21 8.90 11.33
CA SER A 38 0.91 8.35 10.00
C SER A 38 1.90 8.95 9.01
N ASP A 39 2.64 8.09 8.31
CA ASP A 39 3.65 8.48 7.34
C ASP A 39 3.04 9.35 6.23
N SER A 40 3.68 10.47 5.93
CA SER A 40 3.25 11.45 4.93
C SER A 40 1.93 12.16 5.23
N VAL A 41 1.31 11.89 6.39
CA VAL A 41 0.10 12.56 6.86
C VAL A 41 0.43 13.42 8.06
N ASP A 42 0.90 12.79 9.14
CA ASP A 42 1.23 13.47 10.40
C ASP A 42 2.69 13.89 10.50
N ILE A 43 3.55 13.29 9.66
CA ILE A 43 4.99 13.55 9.71
C ILE A 43 5.54 13.53 8.27
N THR A 44 6.39 14.50 7.95
CA THR A 44 7.05 14.56 6.64
C THR A 44 8.36 13.79 6.69
N ILE A 45 8.88 13.44 5.51
CA ILE A 45 10.17 12.75 5.42
C ILE A 45 11.30 13.61 6.00
N ASP A 46 11.25 14.91 5.83
CA ASP A 46 12.23 15.83 6.41
C ASP A 46 12.20 15.80 7.93
N GLU A 47 11.01 15.76 8.53
CA GLU A 47 10.85 15.64 9.97
C GLU A 47 11.38 14.29 10.47
N VAL A 48 11.19 13.22 9.72
CA VAL A 48 11.71 11.89 10.05
C VAL A 48 13.24 11.96 10.12
N TYR A 49 13.89 12.51 9.10
CA TYR A 49 15.34 12.64 9.07
C TYR A 49 15.87 13.51 10.22
N GLU A 50 15.15 14.60 10.53
CA GLU A 50 15.56 15.47 11.61
C GLU A 50 15.51 14.76 12.96
N ARG A 51 14.48 13.98 13.22
CA ARG A 51 14.36 13.19 14.45
C ARG A 51 15.43 12.12 14.55
N MET A 52 15.77 11.48 13.44
CA MET A 52 16.86 10.50 13.40
C MET A 52 18.20 11.17 13.71
N ARG A 53 18.41 12.39 13.19
CA ARG A 53 19.62 13.16 13.46
C ARG A 53 19.74 13.54 14.95
N GLU A 54 18.63 13.71 15.62
CA GLU A 54 18.58 13.99 17.06
C GLU A 54 18.76 12.73 17.91
N GLY A 55 18.94 11.57 17.27
CA GLY A 55 19.16 10.31 17.97
C GLY A 55 17.90 9.53 18.29
N ALA A 56 16.76 9.94 17.78
CA ALA A 56 15.50 9.21 18.00
C ALA A 56 15.53 7.88 17.28
N MET A 57 15.03 6.84 17.94
CA MET A 57 14.84 5.54 17.31
C MET A 57 13.46 5.48 16.70
N LEU A 58 13.42 5.28 15.38
CA LEU A 58 12.17 5.21 14.63
C LEU A 58 11.92 3.78 14.17
N SER A 59 10.67 3.37 14.21
CA SER A 59 10.25 2.09 13.65
C SER A 59 9.00 2.29 12.79
N THR A 60 8.86 1.45 11.77
CA THR A 60 7.70 1.47 10.87
C THR A 60 6.82 0.28 11.18
N SER A 61 5.52 0.51 11.26
CA SER A 61 4.56 -0.55 11.50
C SER A 61 3.42 -0.47 10.47
N LEU A 62 2.53 -1.48 10.50
CA LEU A 62 1.39 -1.51 9.59
C LEU A 62 0.50 -0.27 9.75
N PRO A 63 -0.28 0.10 8.72
CA PRO A 63 -1.27 1.18 8.85
C PRO A 63 -2.28 0.86 9.93
N SER A 64 -2.89 1.88 10.51
CA SER A 64 -3.97 1.63 11.45
C SER A 64 -5.14 0.98 10.71
N VAL A 65 -5.81 0.02 11.36
CA VAL A 65 -6.95 -0.66 10.77
C VAL A 65 -8.04 0.32 10.38
N GLY A 66 -8.24 1.37 11.21
CA GLY A 66 -9.21 2.42 10.91
C GLY A 66 -8.96 3.14 9.60
N LYS A 67 -7.69 3.40 9.25
CA LYS A 67 -7.34 4.03 7.98
C LYS A 67 -7.64 3.13 6.79
N ILE A 68 -7.37 1.84 6.93
CA ILE A 68 -7.68 0.85 5.90
C ILE A 68 -9.21 0.75 5.73
N GLU A 69 -9.94 0.70 6.84
CA GLU A 69 -11.40 0.63 6.82
C GLU A 69 -12.00 1.85 6.12
N GLU A 70 -11.53 3.05 6.45
CA GLU A 70 -12.00 4.29 5.81
C GLU A 70 -11.80 4.26 4.30
N LEU A 71 -10.62 3.85 3.86
CA LEU A 71 -10.32 3.79 2.43
C LEU A 71 -11.20 2.76 1.72
N PHE A 72 -11.30 1.55 2.29
CA PHE A 72 -12.06 0.49 1.64
C PHE A 72 -13.56 0.78 1.63
N GLU A 73 -14.09 1.41 2.67
CA GLU A 73 -15.48 1.87 2.67
C GLU A 73 -15.72 2.90 1.57
N GLN A 74 -14.80 3.84 1.42
CA GLN A 74 -14.89 4.85 0.36
C GLN A 74 -14.86 4.20 -1.01
N LEU A 75 -13.93 3.26 -1.24
CA LEU A 75 -13.81 2.58 -2.51
C LEU A 75 -15.06 1.76 -2.84
N LYS A 76 -15.62 1.08 -1.84
CA LYS A 76 -16.86 0.33 -2.03
C LYS A 76 -18.03 1.27 -2.39
N ALA A 77 -18.11 2.42 -1.73
CA ALA A 77 -19.12 3.42 -2.03
C ALA A 77 -18.99 3.99 -3.45
N GLU A 78 -17.76 4.03 -3.99
CA GLU A 78 -17.49 4.49 -5.34
C GLU A 78 -17.71 3.40 -6.40
N GLY A 79 -18.13 2.22 -5.99
CA GLY A 79 -18.48 1.13 -6.91
C GLY A 79 -17.37 0.13 -7.17
N TYR A 80 -16.26 0.21 -6.46
CA TYR A 80 -15.22 -0.80 -6.59
C TYR A 80 -15.63 -2.11 -5.93
N GLU A 81 -15.31 -3.21 -6.58
CA GLU A 81 -15.67 -4.55 -6.12
C GLU A 81 -14.45 -5.38 -5.75
N ARG A 82 -13.28 -5.00 -6.23
CA ARG A 82 -12.01 -5.71 -6.00
C ARG A 82 -10.93 -4.73 -5.58
N ILE A 83 -10.10 -5.18 -4.65
CA ILE A 83 -8.86 -4.49 -4.27
C ILE A 83 -7.70 -5.31 -4.79
N PHE A 84 -6.83 -4.70 -5.59
CA PHE A 84 -5.56 -5.31 -5.98
C PHE A 84 -4.45 -4.54 -5.28
N ALA A 85 -3.72 -5.20 -4.40
CA ALA A 85 -2.76 -4.54 -3.53
C ALA A 85 -1.31 -4.97 -3.81
N VAL A 86 -0.40 -4.00 -3.71
CA VAL A 86 1.03 -4.27 -3.65
C VAL A 86 1.54 -3.57 -2.39
N PRO A 87 1.37 -4.22 -1.23
CA PRO A 87 1.80 -3.64 0.03
C PRO A 87 3.30 -3.86 0.27
N ILE A 88 3.83 -3.19 1.28
CA ILE A 88 5.18 -3.45 1.74
C ILE A 88 5.31 -4.92 2.15
N CYS A 89 6.51 -5.48 2.10
CA CYS A 89 6.76 -6.88 2.40
C CYS A 89 6.02 -7.32 3.67
N SER A 90 5.17 -8.33 3.55
CA SER A 90 4.31 -8.81 4.63
C SER A 90 5.09 -9.31 5.84
N GLY A 91 6.32 -9.79 5.63
CA GLY A 91 7.18 -10.23 6.72
C GLY A 91 7.67 -9.10 7.61
N LEU A 92 7.58 -7.84 7.15
CA LEU A 92 8.03 -6.68 7.93
C LEU A 92 6.88 -5.99 8.66
N SER A 93 5.71 -5.85 8.04
CA SER A 93 4.66 -5.00 8.61
C SER A 93 3.31 -5.68 8.85
N GLY A 94 3.04 -6.81 8.21
CA GLY A 94 1.72 -7.45 8.30
C GLY A 94 0.60 -6.69 7.59
N THR A 95 0.95 -5.70 6.78
CA THR A 95 -0.02 -4.86 6.09
C THR A 95 -0.99 -5.65 5.23
N VAL A 96 -0.50 -6.66 4.51
CA VAL A 96 -1.33 -7.47 3.63
C VAL A 96 -2.43 -8.21 4.40
N HIS A 97 -2.10 -8.70 5.59
CA HIS A 97 -3.09 -9.41 6.42
C HIS A 97 -4.18 -8.47 6.91
N ALA A 98 -3.80 -7.25 7.30
CA ALA A 98 -4.76 -6.24 7.74
C ALA A 98 -5.69 -5.84 6.58
N MET A 99 -5.14 -5.63 5.40
CA MET A 99 -5.94 -5.29 4.22
C MET A 99 -6.89 -6.42 3.84
N GLU A 100 -6.42 -7.66 3.86
CA GLU A 100 -7.26 -8.82 3.53
C GLU A 100 -8.43 -8.94 4.50
N MET A 101 -8.16 -8.77 5.79
CA MET A 101 -9.21 -8.85 6.82
C MET A 101 -10.28 -7.79 6.59
N VAL A 102 -9.88 -6.54 6.35
CA VAL A 102 -10.83 -5.44 6.11
C VAL A 102 -11.61 -5.67 4.82
N ALA A 103 -10.96 -6.12 3.76
CA ALA A 103 -11.64 -6.42 2.50
C ALA A 103 -12.73 -7.47 2.68
N LYS A 104 -12.42 -8.54 3.41
CA LYS A 104 -13.41 -9.59 3.71
C LYS A 104 -14.59 -9.06 4.52
N GLN A 105 -14.32 -8.22 5.51
CA GLN A 105 -15.38 -7.63 6.33
C GLN A 105 -16.33 -6.79 5.50
N GLN A 106 -15.82 -6.16 4.44
CA GLN A 106 -16.61 -5.27 3.59
C GLN A 106 -17.17 -5.95 2.34
N GLY A 107 -16.89 -7.23 2.17
CA GLY A 107 -17.40 -7.99 1.03
C GLY A 107 -16.68 -7.67 -0.28
N LEU A 108 -15.43 -7.20 -0.21
CA LEU A 108 -14.60 -6.92 -1.37
C LEU A 108 -13.72 -8.12 -1.71
N VAL A 109 -13.51 -8.36 -3.01
CA VAL A 109 -12.55 -9.36 -3.45
C VAL A 109 -11.14 -8.78 -3.25
N PHE A 110 -10.22 -9.57 -2.74
CA PHE A 110 -8.87 -9.11 -2.43
C PHE A 110 -7.82 -9.99 -3.10
N ASP A 111 -6.94 -9.36 -3.88
CA ASP A 111 -5.78 -9.99 -4.51
C ASP A 111 -4.56 -9.13 -4.24
N TYR A 112 -3.39 -9.74 -4.14
CA TYR A 112 -2.17 -9.00 -3.85
C TYR A 112 -0.93 -9.67 -4.45
N VAL A 113 0.15 -8.90 -4.52
CA VAL A 113 1.49 -9.40 -4.85
C VAL A 113 2.44 -8.95 -3.75
N ASP A 114 3.21 -9.89 -3.20
CA ASP A 114 4.25 -9.56 -2.22
C ASP A 114 5.44 -8.90 -2.92
N CYS A 115 5.82 -7.74 -2.42
CA CYS A 115 7.02 -7.05 -2.86
C CYS A 115 8.12 -7.35 -1.85
N HIS A 116 9.08 -8.20 -2.22
CA HIS A 116 10.15 -8.63 -1.32
C HIS A 116 11.38 -7.73 -1.36
N VAL A 117 11.31 -6.61 -2.06
CA VAL A 117 12.46 -5.76 -2.34
C VAL A 117 12.15 -4.29 -2.00
N THR A 118 12.78 -3.36 -2.69
CA THR A 118 12.77 -1.94 -2.33
C THR A 118 11.48 -1.22 -2.66
N ALA A 119 11.32 -0.03 -2.08
CA ALA A 119 10.21 0.88 -2.33
C ALA A 119 10.03 1.21 -3.83
N VAL A 120 11.12 1.34 -4.57
CA VAL A 120 11.09 1.63 -5.99
C VAL A 120 10.39 0.51 -6.76
N VAL A 121 10.70 -0.74 -6.41
CA VAL A 121 10.06 -1.90 -7.05
C VAL A 121 8.59 -1.97 -6.66
N GLN A 122 8.25 -1.67 -5.42
CA GLN A 122 6.85 -1.63 -4.98
C GLN A 122 6.02 -0.66 -5.82
N GLY A 123 6.53 0.55 -6.05
CA GLY A 123 5.87 1.55 -6.89
C GLY A 123 5.76 1.10 -8.33
N TYR A 124 6.79 0.46 -8.84
CA TYR A 124 6.77 -0.10 -10.20
C TYR A 124 5.72 -1.19 -10.35
N LEU A 125 5.64 -2.09 -9.38
CA LEU A 125 4.70 -3.22 -9.44
C LEU A 125 3.24 -2.77 -9.44
N ILE A 126 2.88 -1.80 -8.62
CA ILE A 126 1.49 -1.34 -8.58
C ILE A 126 1.08 -0.68 -9.90
N ARG A 127 2.00 0.05 -10.53
CA ARG A 127 1.76 0.67 -11.82
C ARG A 127 1.68 -0.38 -12.95
N LEU A 128 2.54 -1.38 -12.88
CA LEU A 128 2.50 -2.49 -13.84
C LEU A 128 1.18 -3.25 -13.75
N ALA A 129 0.75 -3.57 -12.53
CA ALA A 129 -0.51 -4.26 -12.32
C ALA A 129 -1.68 -3.47 -12.90
N LYS A 130 -1.74 -2.19 -12.60
CA LYS A 130 -2.80 -1.31 -13.11
C LYS A 130 -2.81 -1.29 -14.63
N ARG A 131 -1.64 -1.11 -15.25
CA ARG A 131 -1.52 -1.06 -16.70
C ARG A 131 -1.98 -2.35 -17.38
N LEU A 132 -1.57 -3.50 -16.83
CA LEU A 132 -1.92 -4.78 -17.41
C LEU A 132 -3.42 -5.07 -17.30
N MET A 133 -4.03 -4.74 -16.17
CA MET A 133 -5.47 -4.92 -16.00
C MET A 133 -6.26 -3.98 -16.90
N GLU A 134 -5.80 -2.77 -17.12
CA GLU A 134 -6.42 -1.84 -18.07
C GLU A 134 -6.34 -2.36 -19.51
N ARG A 135 -5.36 -3.22 -19.81
CA ARG A 135 -5.23 -3.87 -21.12
C ARG A 135 -6.00 -5.18 -21.22
N GLY A 136 -6.81 -5.49 -20.20
CA GLY A 136 -7.67 -6.67 -20.21
C GLY A 136 -7.02 -7.95 -19.72
N LYS A 137 -5.85 -7.89 -19.11
CA LYS A 137 -5.20 -9.08 -18.55
C LYS A 137 -5.94 -9.56 -17.31
N SER A 138 -5.96 -10.87 -17.10
CA SER A 138 -6.59 -11.46 -15.90
C SER A 138 -5.73 -11.22 -14.66
N VAL A 139 -6.35 -11.38 -13.48
CA VAL A 139 -5.63 -11.24 -12.21
C VAL A 139 -4.46 -12.21 -12.14
N GLU A 140 -4.65 -13.46 -12.57
CA GLU A 140 -3.58 -14.46 -12.57
C GLU A 140 -2.41 -14.05 -13.47
N GLU A 141 -2.71 -13.53 -14.65
CA GLU A 141 -1.67 -13.05 -15.56
C GLU A 141 -0.91 -11.86 -14.97
N VAL A 142 -1.63 -10.95 -14.32
CA VAL A 142 -1.04 -9.77 -13.68
C VAL A 142 -0.13 -10.20 -12.53
N LYS A 143 -0.60 -11.09 -11.66
CA LYS A 143 0.19 -11.60 -10.54
C LYS A 143 1.46 -12.30 -11.04
N HIS A 144 1.33 -13.13 -12.08
CA HIS A 144 2.47 -13.83 -12.66
C HIS A 144 3.51 -12.85 -13.21
N ALA A 145 3.08 -11.82 -13.93
CA ALA A 145 3.98 -10.82 -14.48
C ALA A 145 4.71 -10.05 -13.37
N CYS A 146 4.00 -9.69 -12.29
CA CYS A 146 4.60 -9.00 -11.16
C CYS A 146 5.61 -9.90 -10.43
N GLU A 147 5.28 -11.17 -10.25
CA GLU A 147 6.18 -12.13 -9.60
C GLU A 147 7.45 -12.35 -10.40
N GLU A 148 7.37 -12.34 -11.73
CA GLU A 148 8.57 -12.42 -12.57
C GLU A 148 9.51 -11.23 -12.35
N VAL A 149 8.97 -10.03 -12.18
CA VAL A 149 9.77 -8.84 -11.88
C VAL A 149 10.50 -9.00 -10.55
N VAL A 150 9.78 -9.49 -9.53
CA VAL A 150 10.35 -9.69 -8.18
C VAL A 150 11.51 -10.68 -8.20
N HIS A 151 11.38 -11.73 -9.01
CA HIS A 151 12.37 -12.81 -9.06
C HIS A 151 13.46 -12.63 -10.12
N THR A 152 13.46 -11.49 -10.82
CA THR A 152 14.53 -11.15 -11.76
C THR A 152 15.62 -10.35 -11.05
#